data_b31f97ae841eae27b3bb4b93d2eab015
#
_entry.id   b31f97ae841eae27b3bb4b93d2eab015
#
_cell.length_a   1.000
_cell.length_b   1.000
_cell.length_c   1.000
_cell.angle_alpha   90.00
_cell.angle_beta   90.00
_cell.angle_gamma   90.00
#
_symmetry.space_group_name_H-M   'P 1'
#
loop_
_entity.id
_entity.type
_entity.pdbx_description
1 polymer ?
#
loop_
_entity_poly.entity_id
_entity_poly.type
_entity_poly.pdbx_seq_one_letter_code
_entity_poly.pdbx_strand_id
1 'polypeptide(L)'
;MEHTLFISKYTPKDVEGFYLHENVIKSLNILIETNCLNILLVGREGSGKTSILHAIVKKYYNIPEEEYRDNILYINNLHEQGINYYRSEVKTFCQTHSNVAEKKKIVMIDDIDIINEQSQQVFRNCIDKYSHNVCFLSTCTNGQKVIESIQSRLTIVRLPPITKQIMTSILEEIMQ
;
A
#
# COMPACT_ATOMS: atom_id res chain seq x y z
N MET A 1 -16.69 14.04 -23.46
CA MET A 1 -16.64 12.64 -22.99
C MET A 1 -15.22 12.41 -22.56
N GLU A 2 -14.97 12.35 -21.26
CA GLU A 2 -13.65 12.02 -20.73
C GLU A 2 -13.35 10.58 -21.10
N HIS A 3 -12.31 10.37 -21.91
CA HIS A 3 -11.77 9.05 -22.21
C HIS A 3 -11.05 8.51 -20.96
N THR A 4 -11.82 8.08 -19.97
CA THR A 4 -11.27 7.33 -18.85
C THR A 4 -10.64 6.05 -19.39
N LEU A 5 -9.37 5.82 -19.07
CA LEU A 5 -8.68 4.59 -19.44
C LEU A 5 -9.48 3.37 -18.94
N PHE A 6 -9.60 2.34 -19.75
CA PHE A 6 -10.34 1.11 -19.43
C PHE A 6 -9.96 0.53 -18.06
N ILE A 7 -8.66 0.50 -17.75
CA ILE A 7 -8.14 0.06 -16.46
C ILE A 7 -8.74 0.89 -15.31
N SER A 8 -8.72 2.22 -15.41
CA SER A 8 -9.23 3.11 -14.35
C SER A 8 -10.74 2.97 -14.15
N LYS A 9 -11.48 2.60 -15.21
CA LYS A 9 -12.94 2.42 -15.15
C LYS A 9 -13.32 1.18 -14.34
N TYR A 10 -12.57 0.07 -14.48
CA TYR A 10 -12.91 -1.22 -13.91
C TYR A 10 -12.05 -1.63 -12.70
N THR A 11 -11.06 -0.82 -12.32
CA THR A 11 -10.32 -1.06 -11.07
C THR A 11 -11.27 -0.81 -9.88
N PRO A 12 -11.43 -1.78 -8.97
CA PRO A 12 -12.24 -1.58 -7.76
C PRO A 12 -11.76 -0.39 -6.95
N LYS A 13 -12.70 0.44 -6.50
CA LYS A 13 -12.40 1.65 -5.73
C LYS A 13 -12.38 1.42 -4.22
N ASP A 14 -12.96 0.32 -3.79
CA ASP A 14 -13.11 -0.06 -2.38
C ASP A 14 -12.54 -1.46 -2.14
N VAL A 15 -12.10 -1.72 -0.91
CA VAL A 15 -11.44 -2.99 -0.52
C VAL A 15 -12.36 -4.19 -0.75
N GLU A 16 -13.66 -4.00 -0.58
CA GLU A 16 -14.70 -5.01 -0.76
C GLU A 16 -14.91 -5.43 -2.22
N GLY A 17 -14.54 -4.58 -3.17
CA GLY A 17 -14.63 -4.87 -4.61
C GLY A 17 -13.54 -5.81 -5.12
N PHE A 18 -12.54 -6.15 -4.31
CA PHE A 18 -11.49 -7.09 -4.70
C PHE A 18 -11.90 -8.53 -4.34
N TYR A 19 -11.57 -9.49 -5.20
CA TYR A 19 -11.79 -10.93 -4.97
C TYR A 19 -10.83 -11.46 -3.88
N LEU A 20 -11.01 -10.99 -2.64
CA LEU A 20 -10.26 -11.40 -1.46
C LEU A 20 -11.12 -12.28 -0.56
N HIS A 21 -10.47 -13.14 0.22
CA HIS A 21 -11.17 -13.91 1.25
C HIS A 21 -11.77 -12.97 2.30
N GLU A 22 -12.97 -13.25 2.76
CA GLU A 22 -13.73 -12.41 3.71
C GLU A 22 -12.91 -12.06 4.96
N ASN A 23 -12.13 -13.00 5.49
CA ASN A 23 -11.27 -12.76 6.65
C ASN A 23 -10.18 -11.72 6.37
N VAL A 24 -9.65 -11.67 5.14
CA VAL A 24 -8.65 -10.65 4.75
C VAL A 24 -9.30 -9.28 4.71
N ILE A 25 -10.49 -9.17 4.12
CA ILE A 25 -11.26 -7.92 4.07
C ILE A 25 -11.57 -7.44 5.49
N LYS A 26 -12.06 -8.31 6.37
CA LYS A 26 -12.31 -7.98 7.78
C LYS A 26 -11.06 -7.49 8.50
N SER A 27 -9.93 -8.18 8.30
CA SER A 27 -8.65 -7.77 8.91
C SER A 27 -8.18 -6.41 8.43
N LEU A 28 -8.28 -6.14 7.12
CA LEU A 28 -7.94 -4.83 6.56
C LEU A 28 -8.83 -3.72 7.11
N ASN A 29 -10.13 -3.97 7.24
CA ASN A 29 -11.07 -3.00 7.81
C ASN A 29 -10.73 -2.67 9.27
N ILE A 30 -10.42 -3.66 10.10
CA ILE A 30 -9.98 -3.45 11.49
C ILE A 30 -8.71 -2.59 11.54
N LEU A 31 -7.73 -2.87 10.68
CA LEU A 31 -6.49 -2.08 10.63
C LEU A 31 -6.75 -0.63 10.19
N ILE A 32 -7.70 -0.39 9.28
CA ILE A 32 -8.12 0.94 8.85
C ILE A 32 -8.78 1.70 10.02
N GLU A 33 -9.72 1.07 10.71
CA GLU A 33 -10.47 1.68 11.82
C GLU A 33 -9.58 1.99 13.03
N THR A 34 -8.59 1.13 13.31
CA THR A 34 -7.67 1.28 14.44
C THR A 34 -6.48 2.21 14.16
N ASN A 35 -6.38 2.82 12.99
CA ASN A 35 -5.21 3.63 12.57
C ASN A 35 -3.87 2.85 12.63
N CYS A 36 -3.90 1.51 12.48
CA CYS A 36 -2.74 0.63 12.57
C CYS A 36 -2.33 0.11 11.18
N LEU A 37 -2.16 0.98 10.21
CA LEU A 37 -1.91 0.65 8.80
C LEU A 37 -0.43 0.39 8.47
N ASN A 38 0.29 -0.31 9.34
CA ASN A 38 1.62 -0.81 9.00
C ASN A 38 1.46 -2.18 8.34
N ILE A 39 1.39 -2.22 7.00
CA ILE A 39 0.99 -3.41 6.23
C ILE A 39 2.03 -3.74 5.17
N LEU A 40 2.30 -5.04 5.01
CA LEU A 40 3.04 -5.61 3.89
C LEU A 40 2.12 -6.56 3.11
N LEU A 41 1.70 -6.15 1.92
CA LEU A 41 0.95 -7.01 1.00
C LEU A 41 1.92 -7.90 0.23
N VAL A 42 1.80 -9.20 0.41
CA VAL A 42 2.61 -10.21 -0.28
C VAL A 42 1.75 -10.95 -1.30
N GLY A 43 2.15 -10.93 -2.57
CA GLY A 43 1.39 -11.62 -3.61
C GLY A 43 2.11 -11.62 -4.95
N ARG A 44 1.73 -12.54 -5.83
CA ARG A 44 2.31 -12.64 -7.18
C ARG A 44 2.05 -11.37 -7.99
N GLU A 45 2.81 -11.20 -9.06
CA GLU A 45 2.53 -10.16 -10.05
C GLU A 45 1.08 -10.31 -10.57
N GLY A 46 0.43 -9.17 -10.80
CA GLY A 46 -0.97 -9.16 -11.23
C GLY A 46 -2.01 -9.51 -10.16
N SER A 47 -1.63 -9.75 -8.90
CA SER A 47 -2.60 -10.05 -7.81
C SER A 47 -3.34 -8.81 -7.27
N GLY A 48 -3.15 -7.64 -7.85
CA GLY A 48 -3.84 -6.41 -7.46
C GLY A 48 -3.25 -5.68 -6.25
N LYS A 49 -2.00 -6.00 -5.82
CA LYS A 49 -1.34 -5.39 -4.65
C LYS A 49 -1.43 -3.86 -4.63
N THR A 50 -0.96 -3.23 -5.69
CA THR A 50 -0.95 -1.76 -5.81
C THR A 50 -2.35 -1.17 -5.79
N SER A 51 -3.30 -1.79 -6.50
CA SER A 51 -4.69 -1.35 -6.52
C SER A 51 -5.35 -1.47 -5.14
N ILE A 52 -5.06 -2.55 -4.40
CA ILE A 52 -5.53 -2.74 -3.02
C ILE A 52 -4.94 -1.67 -2.10
N LEU A 53 -3.64 -1.31 -2.24
CA LEU A 53 -3.05 -0.23 -1.45
C LEU A 53 -3.79 1.10 -1.67
N HIS A 54 -4.07 1.45 -2.93
CA HIS A 54 -4.84 2.68 -3.24
C HIS A 54 -6.25 2.65 -2.65
N ALA A 55 -6.94 1.50 -2.71
CA ALA A 55 -8.26 1.34 -2.10
C ALA A 55 -8.22 1.49 -0.57
N ILE A 56 -7.18 0.92 0.09
CA ILE A 56 -6.97 1.07 1.54
C ILE A 56 -6.78 2.55 1.90
N VAL A 57 -5.93 3.27 1.17
CA VAL A 57 -5.66 4.70 1.41
C VAL A 57 -6.92 5.54 1.26
N LYS A 58 -7.66 5.32 0.16
CA LYS A 58 -8.92 6.01 -0.10
C LYS A 58 -9.95 5.77 1.01
N LYS A 59 -10.12 4.51 1.43
CA LYS A 59 -11.01 4.14 2.52
C LYS A 59 -10.56 4.71 3.87
N TYR A 60 -9.24 4.77 4.11
CA TYR A 60 -8.66 5.30 5.34
C TYR A 60 -8.96 6.79 5.51
N TYR A 61 -8.72 7.61 4.49
CA TYR A 61 -9.01 9.04 4.60
C TYR A 61 -10.50 9.34 4.47
N ASN A 62 -11.23 8.64 3.62
CA ASN A 62 -12.67 8.79 3.38
C ASN A 62 -13.10 10.24 3.09
N ILE A 63 -12.26 10.99 2.40
CA ILE A 63 -12.45 12.37 1.91
C ILE A 63 -11.95 12.46 0.47
N PRO A 64 -12.23 13.55 -0.28
CA PRO A 64 -11.70 13.75 -1.63
C PRO A 64 -10.17 13.69 -1.68
N GLU A 65 -9.61 13.13 -2.76
CA GLU A 65 -8.17 12.90 -2.90
C GLU A 65 -7.36 14.19 -2.81
N GLU A 66 -7.90 15.30 -3.32
CA GLU A 66 -7.27 16.62 -3.29
C GLU A 66 -6.94 17.09 -1.86
N GLU A 67 -7.74 16.65 -0.87
CA GLU A 67 -7.57 17.06 0.54
C GLU A 67 -6.50 16.26 1.29
N TYR A 68 -6.19 15.02 0.87
CA TYR A 68 -5.20 14.18 1.55
C TYR A 68 -3.95 13.88 0.73
N ARG A 69 -3.86 14.34 -0.51
CA ARG A 69 -2.74 14.06 -1.41
C ARG A 69 -1.38 14.39 -0.82
N ASP A 70 -1.28 15.50 -0.10
CA ASP A 70 -0.04 15.93 0.55
C ASP A 70 0.34 15.07 1.78
N ASN A 71 -0.57 14.22 2.24
CA ASN A 71 -0.33 13.27 3.32
C ASN A 71 0.18 11.91 2.83
N ILE A 72 0.38 11.74 1.52
CA ILE A 72 0.85 10.49 0.94
C ILE A 72 2.20 10.72 0.27
N LEU A 73 3.18 9.91 0.65
CA LEU A 73 4.42 9.76 -0.08
C LEU A 73 4.40 8.42 -0.80
N TYR A 74 4.27 8.44 -2.13
CA TYR A 74 4.26 7.24 -2.96
C TYR A 74 5.62 7.00 -3.60
N ILE A 75 6.20 5.83 -3.35
CA ILE A 75 7.52 5.42 -3.83
C ILE A 75 7.35 4.19 -4.71
N ASN A 76 7.43 4.37 -6.02
CA ASN A 76 7.23 3.31 -7.03
C ASN A 76 8.46 3.01 -7.89
N ASN A 77 9.40 3.95 -8.02
CA ASN A 77 10.61 3.81 -8.84
C ASN A 77 11.85 3.58 -7.97
N LEU A 78 11.85 2.45 -7.26
CA LEU A 78 12.87 2.14 -6.26
C LEU A 78 14.28 1.92 -6.85
N HIS A 79 14.37 1.53 -8.11
CA HIS A 79 15.66 1.30 -8.79
C HIS A 79 16.45 2.60 -9.05
N GLU A 80 15.75 3.71 -9.27
CA GLU A 80 16.37 5.00 -9.63
C GLU A 80 16.72 5.85 -8.41
N GLN A 81 16.15 5.50 -7.26
CA GLN A 81 16.32 6.25 -6.03
C GLN A 81 17.54 5.76 -5.25
N GLY A 82 18.52 6.61 -5.07
CA GLY A 82 19.67 6.32 -4.20
C GLY A 82 19.30 6.32 -2.71
N ILE A 83 20.13 5.67 -1.89
CA ILE A 83 19.93 5.59 -0.43
C ILE A 83 19.78 6.97 0.24
N ASN A 84 20.36 8.02 -0.35
CA ASN A 84 20.25 9.38 0.16
C ASN A 84 18.83 9.95 0.04
N TYR A 85 18.10 9.58 -1.01
CA TYR A 85 16.68 9.93 -1.16
C TYR A 85 15.88 9.41 0.03
N TYR A 86 16.04 8.15 0.38
CA TYR A 86 15.33 7.56 1.52
C TYR A 86 15.71 8.18 2.86
N ARG A 87 16.97 8.62 3.00
CA ARG A 87 17.44 9.28 4.22
C ARG A 87 16.96 10.72 4.38
N SER A 88 16.79 11.46 3.29
CA SER A 88 16.38 12.85 3.31
C SER A 88 14.86 13.02 3.11
N GLU A 89 14.34 12.64 1.96
CA GLU A 89 12.95 12.87 1.57
C GLU A 89 11.97 12.14 2.48
N VAL A 90 12.14 10.82 2.64
CA VAL A 90 11.25 10.02 3.50
C VAL A 90 11.31 10.50 4.94
N LYS A 91 12.51 10.83 5.45
CA LYS A 91 12.67 11.35 6.80
C LYS A 91 11.96 12.69 6.98
N THR A 92 12.15 13.64 6.04
CA THR A 92 11.52 14.96 6.08
C THR A 92 10.00 14.81 6.04
N PHE A 93 9.48 13.96 5.16
CA PHE A 93 8.05 13.68 5.09
C PHE A 93 7.51 13.12 6.41
N CYS A 94 8.21 12.18 7.04
CA CYS A 94 7.79 11.56 8.30
C CYS A 94 7.84 12.51 9.50
N GLN A 95 8.63 13.59 9.44
CA GLN A 95 8.75 14.57 10.52
C GLN A 95 7.61 15.58 10.56
N THR A 96 6.90 15.76 9.46
CA THR A 96 5.75 16.65 9.37
C THR A 96 4.46 15.97 9.78
N HIS A 97 3.55 16.70 10.40
CA HIS A 97 2.23 16.16 10.80
C HIS A 97 1.26 16.11 9.63
N SER A 98 0.22 15.29 9.79
CA SER A 98 -0.91 15.25 8.86
C SER A 98 -1.70 16.55 8.90
N ASN A 99 -2.20 17.01 7.76
CA ASN A 99 -3.15 18.12 7.64
C ASN A 99 -4.62 17.66 7.82
N VAL A 100 -4.86 16.33 7.87
CA VAL A 100 -6.18 15.75 8.13
C VAL A 100 -6.27 15.37 9.60
N ALA A 101 -7.28 15.89 10.29
CA ALA A 101 -7.49 15.63 11.72
C ALA A 101 -7.64 14.12 12.00
N GLU A 102 -7.04 13.65 13.09
CA GLU A 102 -7.08 12.25 13.56
C GLU A 102 -6.53 11.20 12.58
N LYS A 103 -5.97 11.62 11.45
CA LYS A 103 -5.36 10.72 10.47
C LYS A 103 -3.85 10.88 10.44
N LYS A 104 -3.15 9.75 10.32
CA LYS A 104 -1.69 9.74 10.12
C LYS A 104 -1.36 9.97 8.64
N LYS A 105 -0.15 10.41 8.37
CA LYS A 105 0.42 10.38 7.04
C LYS A 105 0.68 8.95 6.58
N ILE A 106 0.80 8.73 5.29
CA ILE A 106 1.05 7.41 4.71
C ILE A 106 2.28 7.46 3.81
N VAL A 107 3.21 6.54 4.05
CA VAL A 107 4.28 6.20 3.11
C VAL A 107 3.88 4.90 2.41
N MET A 108 3.67 4.98 1.10
CA MET A 108 3.39 3.82 0.25
C MET A 108 4.66 3.41 -0.49
N ILE A 109 5.04 2.14 -0.37
CA ILE A 109 6.24 1.59 -1.01
C ILE A 109 5.82 0.40 -1.86
N ASP A 110 5.84 0.57 -3.17
CA ASP A 110 5.52 -0.51 -4.09
C ASP A 110 6.78 -1.34 -4.38
N ASP A 111 6.63 -2.68 -4.36
CA ASP A 111 7.69 -3.67 -4.60
C ASP A 111 8.97 -3.45 -3.76
N ILE A 112 8.82 -3.39 -2.42
CA ILE A 112 9.94 -3.19 -1.47
C ILE A 112 11.04 -4.26 -1.59
N ASP A 113 10.76 -5.43 -2.15
CA ASP A 113 11.70 -6.52 -2.40
C ASP A 113 12.68 -6.25 -3.55
N ILE A 114 12.50 -5.14 -4.29
CA ILE A 114 13.40 -4.70 -5.35
C ILE A 114 14.58 -3.89 -4.79
N ILE A 115 14.38 -3.18 -3.68
CA ILE A 115 15.44 -2.36 -3.09
C ILE A 115 16.45 -3.20 -2.30
N ASN A 116 17.69 -2.71 -2.28
CA ASN A 116 18.76 -3.35 -1.53
C ASN A 116 18.54 -3.27 0.00
N GLU A 117 19.19 -4.15 0.72
CA GLU A 117 19.05 -4.25 2.19
C GLU A 117 19.40 -2.95 2.92
N GLN A 118 20.39 -2.18 2.43
CA GLN A 118 20.77 -0.91 3.07
C GLN A 118 19.63 0.11 3.03
N SER A 119 18.93 0.20 1.89
CA SER A 119 17.75 1.06 1.75
C SER A 119 16.57 0.55 2.59
N GLN A 120 16.38 -0.77 2.63
CA GLN A 120 15.38 -1.37 3.53
C GLN A 120 15.66 -1.06 5.00
N GLN A 121 16.93 -1.04 5.46
CA GLN A 121 17.30 -0.63 6.82
C GLN A 121 16.92 0.85 7.12
N VAL A 122 16.99 1.73 6.11
CA VAL A 122 16.51 3.11 6.29
C VAL A 122 15.00 3.13 6.56
N PHE A 123 14.21 2.37 5.80
CA PHE A 123 12.77 2.25 6.05
C PHE A 123 12.45 1.65 7.42
N ARG A 124 13.17 0.61 7.80
CA ARG A 124 13.04 0.03 9.13
C ARG A 124 13.24 1.07 10.23
N ASN A 125 14.27 1.92 10.11
CA ASN A 125 14.53 2.99 11.06
C ASN A 125 13.40 4.06 11.05
N CYS A 126 12.82 4.35 9.88
CA CYS A 126 11.68 5.25 9.78
C CYS A 126 10.43 4.67 10.44
N ILE A 127 10.15 3.37 10.26
CA ILE A 127 9.04 2.68 10.92
C ILE A 127 9.18 2.78 12.44
N ASP A 128 10.36 2.45 12.99
CA ASP A 128 10.61 2.50 14.43
C ASP A 128 10.41 3.90 15.02
N LYS A 129 10.86 4.92 14.29
CA LYS A 129 10.88 6.27 14.81
C LYS A 129 9.56 7.02 14.62
N TYR A 130 8.83 6.75 13.53
CA TYR A 130 7.70 7.59 13.09
C TYR A 130 6.35 6.87 13.02
N SER A 131 6.23 5.60 13.45
CA SER A 131 4.97 4.84 13.43
C SER A 131 3.84 5.47 14.25
N HIS A 132 4.16 6.36 15.19
CA HIS A 132 3.18 7.15 15.92
C HIS A 132 2.49 8.21 15.04
N ASN A 133 3.16 8.72 14.00
CA ASN A 133 2.72 9.81 13.14
C ASN A 133 2.47 9.38 11.68
N VAL A 134 3.08 8.28 11.24
CA VAL A 134 3.05 7.80 9.86
C VAL A 134 2.72 6.31 9.81
N CYS A 135 1.88 5.93 8.87
CA CYS A 135 1.61 4.54 8.51
C CYS A 135 2.47 4.12 7.29
N PHE A 136 2.96 2.89 7.30
CA PHE A 136 3.79 2.34 6.23
C PHE A 136 3.05 1.22 5.51
N LEU A 137 2.63 1.48 4.29
CA LEU A 137 1.98 0.52 3.41
C LEU A 137 2.99 0.06 2.36
N SER A 138 3.24 -1.24 2.29
CA SER A 138 4.23 -1.79 1.36
C SER A 138 3.68 -2.98 0.60
N THR A 139 4.21 -3.22 -0.60
CA THR A 139 3.97 -4.44 -1.37
C THR A 139 5.27 -5.20 -1.59
N CYS A 140 5.18 -6.49 -1.79
CA CYS A 140 6.27 -7.30 -2.34
C CYS A 140 5.73 -8.52 -3.10
N THR A 141 6.54 -8.98 -4.04
CA THR A 141 6.29 -10.24 -4.74
C THR A 141 6.98 -11.39 -4.03
N ASN A 142 8.20 -11.16 -3.56
CA ASN A 142 8.98 -12.16 -2.83
C ASN A 142 9.31 -11.69 -1.42
N GLY A 143 8.56 -12.19 -0.43
CA GLY A 143 8.78 -11.85 0.98
C GLY A 143 10.17 -12.23 1.52
N GLN A 144 10.86 -13.20 0.92
CA GLN A 144 12.21 -13.60 1.35
C GLN A 144 13.27 -12.53 1.08
N LYS A 145 13.01 -11.62 0.12
CA LYS A 145 13.88 -10.47 -0.18
C LYS A 145 13.63 -9.28 0.73
N VAL A 146 12.60 -9.32 1.56
CA VAL A 146 12.33 -8.28 2.56
C VAL A 146 13.01 -8.68 3.85
N ILE A 147 13.83 -7.79 4.43
CA ILE A 147 14.56 -8.08 5.66
C ILE A 147 13.61 -8.41 6.81
N GLU A 148 13.98 -9.39 7.65
CA GLU A 148 13.13 -9.85 8.77
C GLU A 148 12.76 -8.72 9.73
N SER A 149 13.66 -7.76 9.90
CA SER A 149 13.44 -6.60 10.76
C SER A 149 12.33 -5.66 10.27
N ILE A 150 11.99 -5.64 8.98
CA ILE A 150 10.80 -4.97 8.44
C ILE A 150 9.58 -5.88 8.61
N GLN A 151 9.71 -7.16 8.25
CA GLN A 151 8.61 -8.11 8.35
C GLN A 151 8.02 -8.19 9.77
N SER A 152 8.85 -8.12 10.80
CA SER A 152 8.42 -8.15 12.20
C SER A 152 7.66 -6.88 12.67
N ARG A 153 7.69 -5.79 11.88
CA ARG A 153 7.07 -4.50 12.19
C ARG A 153 5.82 -4.21 11.39
N LEU A 154 5.60 -4.96 10.33
CA LEU A 154 4.44 -4.82 9.46
C LEU A 154 3.50 -6.02 9.62
N THR A 155 2.21 -5.76 9.53
CA THR A 155 1.21 -6.82 9.44
C THR A 155 1.27 -7.42 8.03
N ILE A 156 1.67 -8.68 7.94
CA ILE A 156 1.82 -9.38 6.66
C ILE A 156 0.46 -9.90 6.21
N VAL A 157 -0.01 -9.41 5.07
CA VAL A 157 -1.25 -9.86 4.42
C VAL A 157 -0.87 -10.56 3.12
N ARG A 158 -1.13 -11.87 3.05
CA ARG A 158 -0.86 -12.67 1.86
C ARG A 158 -2.08 -12.71 0.96
N LEU A 159 -1.89 -12.26 -0.29
CA LEU A 159 -2.91 -12.28 -1.31
C LEU A 159 -2.89 -13.63 -2.05
N PRO A 160 -4.04 -14.28 -2.20
CA PRO A 160 -4.12 -15.49 -2.98
C PRO A 160 -3.83 -15.21 -4.46
N PRO A 161 -3.30 -16.17 -5.22
CA PRO A 161 -3.19 -16.03 -6.65
C PRO A 161 -4.58 -15.94 -7.29
N ILE A 162 -4.72 -15.09 -8.29
CA ILE A 162 -5.96 -14.99 -9.07
C ILE A 162 -6.12 -16.30 -9.84
N THR A 163 -7.19 -17.04 -9.53
CA THR A 163 -7.51 -18.30 -10.24
C THR A 163 -8.17 -18.00 -11.58
N LYS A 164 -8.15 -18.98 -12.49
CA LYS A 164 -8.83 -18.85 -13.78
C LYS A 164 -10.34 -18.56 -13.61
N GLN A 165 -10.98 -19.14 -12.60
CA GLN A 165 -12.39 -18.89 -12.30
C GLN A 165 -12.65 -17.44 -11.92
N ILE A 166 -11.83 -16.87 -11.00
CA ILE A 166 -11.93 -15.45 -10.61
C ILE A 166 -11.71 -14.54 -11.83
N MET A 167 -10.73 -14.86 -12.66
CA MET A 167 -10.46 -14.07 -13.88
C MET A 167 -11.66 -14.10 -14.84
N THR A 168 -12.31 -15.25 -15.02
CA THR A 168 -13.53 -15.37 -15.83
C THR A 168 -14.66 -14.52 -15.26
N SER A 169 -14.89 -14.58 -13.95
CA SER A 169 -15.94 -13.78 -13.30
C SER A 169 -15.69 -12.26 -13.47
N ILE A 170 -14.45 -11.80 -13.33
CA ILE A 170 -14.09 -10.39 -13.57
C ILE A 170 -14.38 -9.98 -15.03
N LEU A 171 -14.04 -10.82 -16.00
CA LEU A 171 -14.31 -10.55 -17.41
C LEU A 171 -15.82 -10.52 -17.73
N GLU A 172 -16.60 -11.41 -17.14
CA GLU A 172 -18.07 -11.43 -17.29
C GLU A 172 -18.71 -10.16 -16.71
N GLU A 173 -18.22 -9.68 -15.56
CA GLU A 173 -18.68 -8.42 -14.94
C GLU A 173 -18.34 -7.18 -15.81
N ILE A 174 -17.18 -7.20 -16.46
CA ILE A 174 -16.76 -6.11 -17.36
C ILE A 174 -17.60 -6.10 -18.67
N MET A 175 -18.08 -7.25 -19.12
CA MET A 175 -18.85 -7.37 -20.37
C MET A 175 -20.34 -7.03 -20.22
N GLN A 176 -20.84 -6.88 -18.99
CA GLN A 176 -22.19 -6.41 -18.68
C GLN A 176 -22.30 -4.88 -18.72
#